data_a8695cd059f5f0d901d93fd6ad67de37
#
_entry.id   a8695cd059f5f0d901d93fd6ad67de37
#
_cell.length_a   1.000
_cell.length_b   1.000
_cell.length_c   1.000
_cell.angle_alpha   90.00
_cell.angle_beta   90.00
_cell.angle_gamma   90.00
#
_symmetry.space_group_name_H-M   'P 1'
#
loop_
_entity.id
_entity.type
_entity.pdbx_description
1 polymer ?
#
loop_
_entity_poly.entity_id
_entity_poly.type
_entity_poly.pdbx_seq_one_letter_code
_entity_poly.pdbx_strand_id
1 'polypeptide(L)'
;MKIKNLIVAALVAPILAIASETYDFKKESEKKSIEILNVSYDPTREFYTDYNKEFTTYWKEKTGQNLKVKQSHGGAGKQARAVIDGLKADVITLALAYDIDKISQSTNLFPKDWQTKFENNSSPYTSTIVFLVRKGNPKGIKDWNDLVKEGVEVITPNPKTSGGARWNYLAVYSYVIKQELGDISKIDRNSEKFKQADIKALEFVKNVYKNVPVLDSGARGATNTFVQRKIGDVLLSWENEAFLAINELGKDEFEIVVPSVSILAEPPVTVVDENAKKRETYNVSKAYLEYLYSPVGQKLAAKHYYRPAKPELVNQEDLKLFPNLELVKINDIFGSWQEAQKNHFDDGGSFDLIYK
;
A
#
# COMPACT_ATOMS: atom_id res chain seq x y z
N MET A 1 -55.38 -41.22 39.61
CA MET A 1 -54.19 -41.00 38.74
C MET A 1 -54.29 -39.59 38.18
N LYS A 2 -53.51 -38.60 38.76
CA LYS A 2 -53.57 -37.17 38.37
C LYS A 2 -52.38 -36.86 37.50
N ILE A 3 -52.63 -36.47 36.26
CA ILE A 3 -51.67 -36.08 35.30
C ILE A 3 -51.34 -34.59 35.59
N LYS A 4 -50.10 -34.29 35.94
CA LYS A 4 -49.58 -32.91 36.10
C LYS A 4 -49.16 -32.39 34.76
N ASN A 5 -49.83 -31.34 34.30
CA ASN A 5 -49.41 -30.55 33.12
C ASN A 5 -48.16 -29.72 33.48
N LEU A 6 -47.07 -29.98 32.80
CA LEU A 6 -45.84 -29.15 32.85
C LEU A 6 -45.98 -28.04 31.79
N ILE A 7 -46.14 -26.81 32.23
CA ILE A 7 -46.11 -25.64 31.36
C ILE A 7 -44.62 -25.28 31.19
N VAL A 8 -44.12 -25.47 29.96
CA VAL A 8 -42.79 -24.98 29.56
C VAL A 8 -42.98 -23.53 29.12
N ALA A 9 -42.52 -22.59 29.93
CA ALA A 9 -42.44 -21.19 29.57
C ALA A 9 -41.23 -20.97 28.64
N ALA A 10 -41.49 -20.74 27.37
CA ALA A 10 -40.46 -20.33 26.41
C ALA A 10 -40.08 -18.86 26.68
N LEU A 11 -38.89 -18.66 27.20
CA LEU A 11 -38.26 -17.34 27.27
C LEU A 11 -37.89 -16.87 25.86
N VAL A 12 -38.74 -16.01 25.29
CA VAL A 12 -38.39 -15.25 24.07
C VAL A 12 -37.49 -14.09 24.50
N ALA A 13 -36.22 -14.26 24.31
CA ALA A 13 -35.28 -13.12 24.41
C ALA A 13 -35.57 -12.12 23.28
N PRO A 14 -35.70 -10.82 23.56
CA PRO A 14 -35.83 -9.82 22.48
C PRO A 14 -34.52 -9.78 21.71
N ILE A 15 -34.54 -10.18 20.46
CA ILE A 15 -33.49 -9.87 19.49
C ILE A 15 -33.53 -8.34 19.34
N LEU A 16 -32.62 -7.64 19.98
CA LEU A 16 -32.30 -6.26 19.66
C LEU A 16 -31.77 -6.25 18.20
N ALA A 17 -32.70 -6.03 17.27
CA ALA A 17 -32.32 -5.63 15.93
C ALA A 17 -31.57 -4.29 16.06
N ILE A 18 -30.23 -4.33 15.99
CA ILE A 18 -29.43 -3.16 15.70
C ILE A 18 -29.89 -2.74 14.31
N ALA A 19 -30.75 -1.74 14.25
CA ALA A 19 -31.06 -1.04 13.02
C ALA A 19 -29.76 -0.39 12.56
N SER A 20 -28.99 -1.08 11.69
CA SER A 20 -28.05 -0.41 10.83
C SER A 20 -28.91 0.58 10.06
N GLU A 21 -28.66 1.90 10.24
CA GLU A 21 -29.24 2.92 9.38
C GLU A 21 -28.93 2.48 7.95
N THR A 22 -29.93 1.93 7.27
CA THR A 22 -29.82 1.57 5.87
C THR A 22 -29.69 2.89 5.13
N TYR A 23 -28.48 3.11 4.60
CA TYR A 23 -28.21 4.26 3.73
C TYR A 23 -29.29 4.32 2.65
N ASP A 24 -29.90 5.50 2.46
CA ASP A 24 -30.93 5.70 1.44
C ASP A 24 -30.31 5.77 0.04
N PHE A 25 -30.18 4.60 -0.56
CA PHE A 25 -29.63 4.45 -1.92
C PHE A 25 -30.44 5.16 -3.01
N LYS A 26 -31.69 5.49 -2.72
CA LYS A 26 -32.59 6.12 -3.69
C LYS A 26 -32.11 7.51 -4.10
N LYS A 27 -31.72 8.33 -3.14
CA LYS A 27 -31.20 9.68 -3.43
C LYS A 27 -29.95 9.68 -4.28
N GLU A 28 -29.02 8.75 -4.04
CA GLU A 28 -27.82 8.61 -4.87
C GLU A 28 -28.19 8.20 -6.29
N SER A 29 -29.11 7.23 -6.46
CA SER A 29 -29.51 6.72 -7.77
C SER A 29 -30.30 7.72 -8.61
N GLU A 30 -30.94 8.71 -8.01
CA GLU A 30 -31.69 9.76 -8.71
C GLU A 30 -30.79 10.87 -9.30
N LYS A 31 -29.51 10.95 -8.89
CA LYS A 31 -28.57 11.95 -9.42
C LYS A 31 -28.18 11.65 -10.86
N LYS A 32 -28.26 12.65 -11.73
CA LYS A 32 -27.78 12.53 -13.13
C LYS A 32 -26.24 12.59 -13.22
N SER A 33 -25.62 13.31 -12.30
CA SER A 33 -24.17 13.48 -12.22
C SER A 33 -23.70 13.36 -10.78
N ILE A 34 -22.57 12.68 -10.59
CA ILE A 34 -21.98 12.41 -9.27
C ILE A 34 -20.46 12.61 -9.34
N GLU A 35 -19.88 13.06 -8.25
CA GLU A 35 -18.43 13.28 -8.16
C GLU A 35 -17.89 12.61 -6.91
N ILE A 36 -16.80 11.84 -7.04
CA ILE A 36 -16.07 11.25 -5.91
C ILE A 36 -14.62 11.75 -5.89
N LEU A 37 -14.01 11.73 -4.69
CA LEU A 37 -12.60 12.02 -4.48
C LEU A 37 -11.87 10.75 -4.03
N ASN A 38 -10.92 10.28 -4.83
CA ASN A 38 -9.94 9.26 -4.45
C ASN A 38 -8.68 9.93 -3.90
N VAL A 39 -8.34 9.60 -2.64
CA VAL A 39 -7.08 10.01 -2.00
C VAL A 39 -6.12 8.86 -2.04
N SER A 40 -5.02 9.00 -2.81
CA SER A 40 -4.09 7.93 -3.16
C SER A 40 -2.63 8.29 -2.88
N TYR A 41 -1.76 7.28 -2.91
CA TYR A 41 -0.32 7.47 -2.83
C TYR A 41 0.31 7.67 -4.23
N ASP A 42 1.52 8.23 -4.27
CA ASP A 42 2.16 8.73 -5.50
C ASP A 42 2.24 7.74 -6.67
N PRO A 43 2.68 6.48 -6.50
CA PRO A 43 2.91 5.55 -7.62
C PRO A 43 1.67 5.16 -8.43
N THR A 44 0.46 5.46 -7.97
CA THR A 44 -0.78 5.05 -8.62
C THR A 44 -1.34 6.05 -9.64
N ARG A 45 -0.65 7.14 -9.93
CA ARG A 45 -1.17 8.24 -10.78
C ARG A 45 -1.62 7.76 -12.14
N GLU A 46 -0.77 7.06 -12.86
CA GLU A 46 -0.99 6.56 -14.20
C GLU A 46 -2.08 5.47 -14.18
N PHE A 47 -1.99 4.55 -13.23
CA PHE A 47 -2.98 3.50 -13.03
C PHE A 47 -4.39 4.08 -12.85
N TYR A 48 -4.59 5.01 -11.90
CA TYR A 48 -5.91 5.58 -11.68
C TYR A 48 -6.37 6.51 -12.80
N THR A 49 -5.48 7.06 -13.61
CA THR A 49 -5.86 7.79 -14.81
C THR A 49 -6.59 6.89 -15.81
N ASP A 50 -6.04 5.71 -16.11
CA ASP A 50 -6.67 4.73 -17.00
C ASP A 50 -7.87 4.06 -16.34
N TYR A 51 -7.72 3.65 -15.09
CA TYR A 51 -8.79 3.02 -14.31
C TYR A 51 -10.06 3.88 -14.25
N ASN A 52 -9.91 5.17 -14.03
CA ASN A 52 -11.06 6.07 -13.96
C ASN A 52 -11.82 6.19 -15.29
N LYS A 53 -11.13 6.12 -16.43
CA LYS A 53 -11.78 6.10 -17.75
C LYS A 53 -12.67 4.87 -17.89
N GLU A 54 -12.11 3.70 -17.58
CA GLU A 54 -12.83 2.43 -17.66
C GLU A 54 -14.01 2.40 -16.67
N PHE A 55 -13.77 2.77 -15.42
CA PHE A 55 -14.83 2.75 -14.41
C PHE A 55 -15.94 3.77 -14.70
N THR A 56 -15.63 4.97 -15.15
CA THR A 56 -16.67 5.98 -15.47
C THR A 56 -17.53 5.55 -16.66
N THR A 57 -16.96 4.87 -17.65
CA THR A 57 -17.70 4.27 -18.75
C THR A 57 -18.62 3.15 -18.27
N TYR A 58 -18.06 2.18 -17.52
CA TYR A 58 -18.81 1.11 -16.88
C TYR A 58 -19.97 1.63 -16.02
N TRP A 59 -19.72 2.62 -15.18
CA TRP A 59 -20.73 3.20 -14.29
C TRP A 59 -21.85 3.87 -15.07
N LYS A 60 -21.51 4.61 -16.12
CA LYS A 60 -22.46 5.25 -17.02
C LYS A 60 -23.37 4.24 -17.71
N GLU A 61 -22.80 3.14 -18.22
CA GLU A 61 -23.55 2.07 -18.90
C GLU A 61 -24.49 1.35 -17.93
N LYS A 62 -24.06 1.13 -16.69
CA LYS A 62 -24.84 0.42 -15.67
C LYS A 62 -25.96 1.24 -15.04
N THR A 63 -25.75 2.54 -14.86
CA THR A 63 -26.65 3.38 -14.04
C THR A 63 -27.25 4.58 -14.78
N GLY A 64 -26.70 4.94 -15.93
CA GLY A 64 -27.03 6.18 -16.64
C GLY A 64 -26.43 7.45 -16.03
N GLN A 65 -25.74 7.36 -14.88
CA GLN A 65 -25.15 8.50 -14.19
C GLN A 65 -23.82 8.91 -14.83
N ASN A 66 -23.56 10.21 -14.92
CA ASN A 66 -22.25 10.75 -15.26
C ASN A 66 -21.40 10.82 -14.00
N LEU A 67 -20.30 10.08 -13.96
CA LEU A 67 -19.37 10.08 -12.85
C LEU A 67 -18.12 10.90 -13.20
N LYS A 68 -17.70 11.76 -12.23
CA LYS A 68 -16.40 12.41 -12.25
C LYS A 68 -15.59 11.92 -11.05
N VAL A 69 -14.41 11.37 -11.30
CA VAL A 69 -13.47 10.96 -10.25
C VAL A 69 -12.38 12.00 -10.14
N LYS A 70 -12.33 12.69 -9.01
CA LYS A 70 -11.20 13.56 -8.63
C LYS A 70 -10.14 12.72 -7.92
N GLN A 71 -8.89 13.16 -8.04
CA GLN A 71 -7.76 12.47 -7.43
C GLN A 71 -6.88 13.43 -6.64
N SER A 72 -6.40 12.96 -5.48
CA SER A 72 -5.32 13.57 -4.73
C SER A 72 -4.20 12.56 -4.58
N HIS A 73 -2.98 12.89 -5.03
CA HIS A 73 -1.81 12.02 -4.94
C HIS A 73 -0.70 12.69 -4.15
N GLY A 74 0.01 11.90 -3.35
CA GLY A 74 1.15 12.36 -2.55
C GLY A 74 1.75 11.22 -1.73
N GLY A 75 2.71 11.51 -0.86
CA GLY A 75 3.21 10.53 0.10
C GLY A 75 2.07 10.02 1.00
N ALA A 76 1.98 8.69 1.23
CA ALA A 76 0.82 8.07 1.88
C ALA A 76 0.54 8.64 3.28
N GLY A 77 1.57 8.84 4.10
CA GLY A 77 1.40 9.46 5.43
C GLY A 77 0.91 10.92 5.36
N LYS A 78 1.35 11.68 4.34
CA LYS A 78 0.85 13.04 4.09
C LYS A 78 -0.63 13.03 3.67
N GLN A 79 -1.03 12.08 2.83
CA GLN A 79 -2.41 11.91 2.39
C GLN A 79 -3.31 11.48 3.55
N ALA A 80 -2.86 10.54 4.39
CA ALA A 80 -3.59 10.14 5.60
C ALA A 80 -3.82 11.35 6.52
N ARG A 81 -2.79 12.16 6.74
CA ARG A 81 -2.89 13.39 7.55
C ARG A 81 -3.91 14.36 6.97
N ALA A 82 -3.92 14.58 5.67
CA ALA A 82 -4.88 15.47 5.02
C ALA A 82 -6.33 15.02 5.25
N VAL A 83 -6.61 13.71 5.24
CA VAL A 83 -7.94 13.16 5.56
C VAL A 83 -8.30 13.37 7.03
N ILE A 84 -7.37 13.14 7.95
CA ILE A 84 -7.56 13.40 9.39
C ILE A 84 -7.87 14.89 9.62
N ASP A 85 -7.16 15.78 8.93
CA ASP A 85 -7.32 17.23 9.03
C ASP A 85 -8.57 17.75 8.26
N GLY A 86 -9.37 16.86 7.67
CA GLY A 86 -10.70 17.18 7.14
C GLY A 86 -10.88 17.15 5.62
N LEU A 87 -9.90 16.67 4.85
CA LEU A 87 -10.08 16.44 3.40
C LEU A 87 -11.21 15.42 3.17
N LYS A 88 -12.24 15.82 2.43
CA LYS A 88 -13.46 15.04 2.22
C LYS A 88 -13.27 13.97 1.13
N ALA A 89 -12.42 12.97 1.40
CA ALA A 89 -12.28 11.80 0.56
C ALA A 89 -13.56 10.95 0.57
N ASP A 90 -13.91 10.35 -0.57
CA ASP A 90 -14.94 9.32 -0.68
C ASP A 90 -14.31 7.92 -0.58
N VAL A 91 -13.14 7.76 -1.17
CA VAL A 91 -12.33 6.53 -1.10
C VAL A 91 -10.87 6.86 -0.81
N ILE A 92 -10.21 5.93 -0.16
CA ILE A 92 -8.78 5.98 0.18
C ILE A 92 -8.11 4.75 -0.44
N THR A 93 -6.99 4.97 -1.12
CA THR A 93 -6.18 3.94 -1.77
C THR A 93 -4.71 4.23 -1.45
N LEU A 94 -4.25 3.83 -0.25
CA LEU A 94 -2.94 4.21 0.29
C LEU A 94 -1.92 3.08 0.20
N ALA A 95 -0.66 3.41 0.49
CA ALA A 95 0.47 2.51 0.32
C ALA A 95 0.55 1.38 1.34
N LEU A 96 -0.06 1.55 2.53
CA LEU A 96 0.04 0.60 3.63
C LEU A 96 -1.11 0.75 4.64
N ALA A 97 -1.45 -0.36 5.30
CA ALA A 97 -2.60 -0.44 6.20
C ALA A 97 -2.52 0.52 7.38
N TYR A 98 -1.34 0.72 7.96
CA TYR A 98 -1.18 1.61 9.11
C TYR A 98 -1.70 3.04 8.86
N ASP A 99 -1.49 3.59 7.67
CA ASP A 99 -1.95 4.95 7.35
C ASP A 99 -3.48 5.04 7.35
N ILE A 100 -4.18 3.98 6.91
CA ILE A 100 -5.64 3.88 6.97
C ILE A 100 -6.11 3.62 8.41
N ASP A 101 -5.43 2.74 9.16
CA ASP A 101 -5.71 2.50 10.57
C ASP A 101 -5.63 3.80 11.38
N LYS A 102 -4.61 4.63 11.11
CA LYS A 102 -4.45 5.92 11.79
C LYS A 102 -5.61 6.87 11.52
N ILE A 103 -6.15 6.90 10.31
CA ILE A 103 -7.36 7.66 9.99
C ILE A 103 -8.55 7.11 10.78
N SER A 104 -8.77 5.79 10.76
CA SER A 104 -9.87 5.15 11.48
C SER A 104 -9.79 5.36 13.00
N GLN A 105 -8.57 5.34 13.57
CA GLN A 105 -8.34 5.55 15.01
C GLN A 105 -8.51 7.02 15.43
N SER A 106 -8.12 7.96 14.56
CA SER A 106 -8.16 9.39 14.84
C SER A 106 -9.50 10.04 14.51
N THR A 107 -10.37 9.34 13.78
CA THR A 107 -11.66 9.83 13.30
C THR A 107 -12.72 8.73 13.41
N ASN A 108 -13.99 9.09 13.28
CA ASN A 108 -15.10 8.12 13.17
C ASN A 108 -15.58 8.02 11.71
N LEU A 109 -14.70 8.19 10.73
CA LEU A 109 -15.08 8.25 9.31
C LEU A 109 -15.44 6.87 8.72
N PHE A 110 -14.90 5.79 9.26
CA PHE A 110 -15.18 4.41 8.89
C PHE A 110 -14.77 3.43 10.00
N PRO A 111 -15.29 2.18 10.00
CA PRO A 111 -15.04 1.20 11.07
C PRO A 111 -13.56 0.77 11.15
N LYS A 112 -13.15 0.27 12.31
CA LYS A 112 -11.78 -0.23 12.54
C LYS A 112 -11.47 -1.53 11.81
N ASP A 113 -12.48 -2.31 11.49
CA ASP A 113 -12.38 -3.56 10.73
C ASP A 113 -12.49 -3.37 9.20
N TRP A 114 -12.17 -2.18 8.72
CA TRP A 114 -12.25 -1.76 7.32
C TRP A 114 -11.56 -2.71 6.34
N GLN A 115 -10.50 -3.42 6.77
CA GLN A 115 -9.79 -4.39 5.93
C GLN A 115 -10.63 -5.61 5.56
N THR A 116 -11.71 -5.89 6.29
CA THR A 116 -12.61 -7.01 6.00
C THR A 116 -13.63 -6.70 4.91
N LYS A 117 -13.71 -5.43 4.45
CA LYS A 117 -14.72 -4.99 3.48
C LYS A 117 -14.53 -5.54 2.08
N PHE A 118 -13.29 -5.81 1.69
CA PHE A 118 -12.93 -6.31 0.37
C PHE A 118 -11.98 -7.51 0.49
N GLU A 119 -11.87 -8.28 -0.58
CA GLU A 119 -10.99 -9.46 -0.66
C GLU A 119 -9.51 -9.11 -0.39
N ASN A 120 -8.72 -10.10 -0.01
CA ASN A 120 -7.29 -9.99 0.22
C ASN A 120 -6.92 -8.85 1.21
N ASN A 121 -7.61 -8.75 2.35
CA ASN A 121 -7.45 -7.67 3.32
C ASN A 121 -7.59 -6.28 2.69
N SER A 122 -8.54 -6.14 1.77
CA SER A 122 -8.79 -4.92 0.99
C SER A 122 -7.61 -4.48 0.11
N SER A 123 -6.77 -5.42 -0.35
CA SER A 123 -5.62 -5.14 -1.23
C SER A 123 -5.86 -5.73 -2.62
N PRO A 124 -6.29 -4.91 -3.61
CA PRO A 124 -6.65 -5.39 -4.95
C PRO A 124 -5.45 -5.74 -5.84
N TYR A 125 -4.27 -5.35 -5.45
CA TYR A 125 -2.98 -5.63 -6.09
C TYR A 125 -1.86 -5.56 -5.07
N THR A 126 -0.70 -6.10 -5.44
CA THR A 126 0.51 -6.03 -4.63
C THR A 126 1.67 -5.44 -5.44
N SER A 127 2.76 -5.15 -4.78
CA SER A 127 4.02 -4.72 -5.37
C SER A 127 5.17 -5.15 -4.47
N THR A 128 6.38 -4.76 -4.83
CA THR A 128 7.57 -4.99 -4.01
C THR A 128 8.59 -3.88 -4.23
N ILE A 129 9.71 -3.95 -3.55
CA ILE A 129 10.83 -3.03 -3.70
C ILE A 129 11.91 -3.69 -4.55
N VAL A 130 12.35 -2.97 -5.58
CA VAL A 130 13.46 -3.32 -6.45
C VAL A 130 14.45 -2.16 -6.53
N PHE A 131 15.59 -2.38 -7.17
CA PHE A 131 16.55 -1.32 -7.42
C PHE A 131 16.44 -0.82 -8.87
N LEU A 132 16.39 0.48 -9.05
CA LEU A 132 16.60 1.11 -10.35
C LEU A 132 18.02 1.66 -10.37
N VAL A 133 18.83 1.23 -11.34
CA VAL A 133 20.22 1.65 -11.49
C VAL A 133 20.44 2.31 -12.83
N ARG A 134 21.55 3.05 -12.99
CA ARG A 134 21.96 3.63 -14.25
C ARG A 134 22.25 2.54 -15.28
N LYS A 135 22.06 2.82 -16.57
CA LYS A 135 22.35 1.91 -17.68
C LYS A 135 23.76 1.34 -17.59
N GLY A 136 23.87 0.01 -17.76
CA GLY A 136 25.13 -0.71 -17.63
C GLY A 136 25.59 -0.89 -16.19
N ASN A 137 24.80 -0.48 -15.21
CA ASN A 137 25.06 -0.67 -13.78
C ASN A 137 26.53 -0.35 -13.36
N PRO A 138 26.98 0.89 -13.52
CA PRO A 138 28.41 1.25 -13.37
C PRO A 138 28.97 1.02 -11.95
N LYS A 139 28.09 0.96 -10.94
CA LYS A 139 28.47 0.66 -9.55
C LYS A 139 28.41 -0.84 -9.22
N GLY A 140 27.99 -1.68 -10.16
CA GLY A 140 27.92 -3.13 -9.98
C GLY A 140 26.97 -3.55 -8.86
N ILE A 141 25.85 -2.83 -8.70
CA ILE A 141 24.81 -3.12 -7.70
C ILE A 141 24.09 -4.42 -8.07
N LYS A 142 24.12 -5.40 -7.19
CA LYS A 142 23.46 -6.73 -7.39
C LYS A 142 22.48 -7.06 -6.29
N ASP A 143 22.77 -6.64 -5.06
CA ASP A 143 21.94 -6.92 -3.89
C ASP A 143 22.13 -5.85 -2.82
N TRP A 144 21.39 -5.94 -1.73
CA TRP A 144 21.36 -5.00 -0.61
C TRP A 144 22.74 -4.66 -0.05
N ASN A 145 23.66 -5.64 0.03
CA ASN A 145 25.05 -5.41 0.49
C ASN A 145 25.83 -4.38 -0.34
N ASP A 146 25.45 -4.18 -1.59
CA ASP A 146 26.13 -3.23 -2.45
C ASP A 146 25.75 -1.78 -2.11
N LEU A 147 24.64 -1.56 -1.41
CA LEU A 147 24.15 -0.24 -1.03
C LEU A 147 24.99 0.46 0.06
N VAL A 148 25.79 -0.30 0.80
CA VAL A 148 26.66 0.23 1.86
C VAL A 148 28.12 0.43 1.42
N LYS A 149 28.43 0.17 0.14
CA LYS A 149 29.77 0.39 -0.42
C LYS A 149 30.11 1.86 -0.46
N GLU A 150 31.37 2.17 -0.25
CA GLU A 150 31.88 3.53 -0.38
C GLU A 150 31.66 4.08 -1.81
N GLY A 151 31.22 5.32 -1.90
CA GLY A 151 30.95 5.99 -3.16
C GLY A 151 29.68 5.52 -3.90
N VAL A 152 28.79 4.76 -3.24
CA VAL A 152 27.44 4.47 -3.74
C VAL A 152 26.47 5.46 -3.13
N GLU A 153 25.73 6.19 -3.95
CA GLU A 153 24.66 7.09 -3.52
C GLU A 153 23.29 6.41 -3.70
N VAL A 154 22.56 6.29 -2.59
CA VAL A 154 21.22 5.63 -2.55
C VAL A 154 20.14 6.70 -2.50
N ILE A 155 19.14 6.60 -3.38
CA ILE A 155 17.95 7.45 -3.37
C ILE A 155 16.77 6.69 -2.79
N THR A 156 16.13 7.27 -1.80
CA THR A 156 14.91 6.77 -1.16
C THR A 156 14.13 7.96 -0.58
N PRO A 157 12.80 7.92 -0.52
CA PRO A 157 12.04 9.00 0.11
C PRO A 157 12.09 8.93 1.64
N ASN A 158 11.48 9.91 2.31
CA ASN A 158 11.47 10.05 3.76
C ASN A 158 10.38 9.14 4.40
N PRO A 159 10.73 8.21 5.29
CA PRO A 159 9.77 7.35 5.99
C PRO A 159 8.73 8.08 6.85
N LYS A 160 9.02 9.31 7.29
CA LYS A 160 8.06 10.12 8.06
C LYS A 160 6.86 10.60 7.22
N THR A 161 6.99 10.65 5.89
CA THR A 161 5.97 11.18 4.98
C THR A 161 5.52 10.21 3.89
N SER A 162 6.39 9.26 3.52
CA SER A 162 6.19 8.33 2.41
C SER A 162 5.99 6.90 2.90
N GLY A 163 4.86 6.30 2.50
CA GLY A 163 4.63 4.86 2.70
C GLY A 163 5.62 4.00 1.93
N GLY A 164 6.02 4.42 0.70
CA GLY A 164 7.06 3.74 -0.07
C GLY A 164 8.41 3.69 0.64
N ALA A 165 8.79 4.79 1.32
CA ALA A 165 10.00 4.81 2.10
C ALA A 165 9.97 3.85 3.29
N ARG A 166 8.81 3.68 3.94
CA ARG A 166 8.66 2.68 5.00
C ARG A 166 8.83 1.27 4.45
N TRP A 167 8.26 0.97 3.29
CA TRP A 167 8.51 -0.31 2.60
C TRP A 167 10.00 -0.50 2.25
N ASN A 168 10.67 0.53 1.73
CA ASN A 168 12.11 0.48 1.44
C ASN A 168 12.93 0.15 2.69
N TYR A 169 12.71 0.87 3.78
CA TYR A 169 13.39 0.65 5.07
C TYR A 169 13.16 -0.77 5.58
N LEU A 170 11.91 -1.23 5.59
CA LEU A 170 11.56 -2.56 6.09
C LEU A 170 12.10 -3.67 5.19
N ALA A 171 12.25 -3.45 3.87
CA ALA A 171 12.91 -4.39 2.97
C ALA A 171 14.41 -4.54 3.26
N VAL A 172 15.11 -3.42 3.47
CA VAL A 172 16.53 -3.41 3.90
C VAL A 172 16.71 -4.18 5.21
N TYR A 173 15.85 -3.89 6.19
CA TYR A 173 15.89 -4.56 7.49
C TYR A 173 15.62 -6.07 7.36
N SER A 174 14.60 -6.43 6.58
CA SER A 174 14.18 -7.83 6.37
C SER A 174 15.26 -8.68 5.71
N TYR A 175 16.03 -8.07 4.80
CA TYR A 175 17.18 -8.74 4.19
C TYR A 175 18.17 -9.25 5.25
N VAL A 176 18.56 -8.39 6.19
CA VAL A 176 19.52 -8.80 7.25
C VAL A 176 18.92 -9.84 8.18
N ILE A 177 17.66 -9.67 8.59
CA ILE A 177 16.97 -10.67 9.42
C ILE A 177 16.96 -12.04 8.73
N LYS A 178 16.68 -12.07 7.41
CA LYS A 178 16.69 -13.29 6.62
C LYS A 178 18.09 -13.91 6.54
N GLN A 179 19.15 -13.11 6.35
CA GLN A 179 20.53 -13.58 6.32
C GLN A 179 20.96 -14.18 7.67
N GLU A 180 20.61 -13.56 8.78
CA GLU A 180 21.00 -13.99 10.13
C GLU A 180 20.21 -15.20 10.64
N LEU A 181 18.92 -15.29 10.32
CA LEU A 181 18.04 -16.31 10.85
C LEU A 181 17.81 -17.49 9.88
N GLY A 182 17.95 -17.25 8.56
CA GLY A 182 17.66 -18.24 7.52
C GLY A 182 16.15 -18.43 7.33
N ASP A 183 15.55 -19.36 8.08
CA ASP A 183 14.10 -19.57 8.05
C ASP A 183 13.39 -18.55 8.93
N ILE A 184 12.55 -17.71 8.29
CA ILE A 184 11.75 -16.66 8.94
C ILE A 184 10.30 -17.07 9.20
N SER A 185 9.90 -18.29 8.82
CA SER A 185 8.52 -18.77 8.97
C SER A 185 8.09 -18.98 10.43
N LYS A 186 9.06 -19.09 11.35
CA LYS A 186 8.85 -19.35 12.79
C LYS A 186 9.75 -18.49 13.66
N ILE A 187 9.75 -17.19 13.45
CA ILE A 187 10.55 -16.26 14.25
C ILE A 187 9.99 -16.15 15.68
N ASP A 188 10.83 -16.48 16.66
CA ASP A 188 10.63 -16.04 18.04
C ASP A 188 11.34 -14.70 18.24
N ARG A 189 10.57 -13.61 18.21
CA ARG A 189 11.09 -12.23 18.38
C ARG A 189 11.62 -11.93 19.77
N ASN A 190 11.36 -12.78 20.76
CA ASN A 190 11.91 -12.66 22.12
C ASN A 190 13.25 -13.40 22.28
N SER A 191 13.63 -14.23 21.31
CA SER A 191 14.88 -15.01 21.37
C SER A 191 16.11 -14.11 21.32
N GLU A 192 17.19 -14.53 21.97
CA GLU A 192 18.49 -13.85 21.89
C GLU A 192 19.02 -13.81 20.44
N LYS A 193 18.74 -14.84 19.66
CA LYS A 193 19.12 -14.90 18.24
C LYS A 193 18.45 -13.80 17.44
N PHE A 194 17.14 -13.55 17.65
CA PHE A 194 16.44 -12.45 17.00
C PHE A 194 16.97 -11.09 17.46
N LYS A 195 17.21 -10.89 18.75
CA LYS A 195 17.74 -9.63 19.28
C LYS A 195 19.12 -9.29 18.67
N GLN A 196 19.98 -10.27 18.48
CA GLN A 196 21.27 -10.07 17.82
C GLN A 196 21.09 -9.73 16.34
N ALA A 197 20.16 -10.40 15.64
CA ALA A 197 19.84 -10.11 14.26
C ALA A 197 19.24 -8.71 14.11
N ASP A 198 18.38 -8.27 15.03
CA ASP A 198 17.80 -6.92 15.08
C ASP A 198 18.88 -5.82 15.18
N ILE A 199 19.84 -5.98 16.08
CA ILE A 199 20.97 -5.05 16.23
C ILE A 199 21.73 -4.92 14.91
N LYS A 200 22.05 -6.05 14.25
CA LYS A 200 22.75 -6.05 12.96
C LYS A 200 21.91 -5.42 11.86
N ALA A 201 20.59 -5.69 11.85
CA ALA A 201 19.68 -5.12 10.86
C ALA A 201 19.59 -3.60 11.00
N LEU A 202 19.48 -3.08 12.22
CA LEU A 202 19.47 -1.64 12.48
C LEU A 202 20.80 -0.96 12.09
N GLU A 203 21.94 -1.58 12.39
CA GLU A 203 23.23 -1.06 11.97
C GLU A 203 23.39 -1.07 10.44
N PHE A 204 22.92 -2.11 9.77
CA PHE A 204 22.93 -2.17 8.32
C PHE A 204 22.03 -1.11 7.68
N VAL A 205 20.80 -0.93 8.18
CA VAL A 205 19.91 0.17 7.75
C VAL A 205 20.60 1.52 7.92
N LYS A 206 21.23 1.75 9.08
CA LYS A 206 22.01 2.99 9.32
C LYS A 206 23.09 3.19 8.28
N ASN A 207 23.82 2.15 7.92
CA ASN A 207 24.87 2.24 6.90
C ASN A 207 24.31 2.52 5.50
N VAL A 208 23.15 1.97 5.14
CA VAL A 208 22.45 2.35 3.90
C VAL A 208 22.07 3.83 3.92
N TYR A 209 21.50 4.33 5.03
CA TYR A 209 21.07 5.73 5.14
C TYR A 209 22.23 6.74 5.19
N LYS A 210 23.44 6.33 5.59
CA LYS A 210 24.66 7.18 5.42
C LYS A 210 24.95 7.51 3.95
N ASN A 211 24.54 6.64 3.04
CA ASN A 211 24.71 6.81 1.61
C ASN A 211 23.53 7.51 0.93
N VAL A 212 22.55 8.01 1.71
CA VAL A 212 21.37 8.72 1.21
C VAL A 212 21.60 10.23 1.27
N PRO A 213 21.84 10.89 0.12
CA PRO A 213 22.15 12.34 0.09
C PRO A 213 20.90 13.22 0.25
N VAL A 214 19.71 12.72 -0.06
CA VAL A 214 18.47 13.47 -0.02
C VAL A 214 17.26 12.56 0.28
N LEU A 215 16.32 13.07 1.07
CA LEU A 215 15.04 12.41 1.39
C LEU A 215 13.88 13.22 0.81
N ASP A 216 13.34 12.77 -0.32
CA ASP A 216 12.14 13.35 -0.91
C ASP A 216 10.89 13.02 -0.09
N SER A 217 9.85 13.85 -0.20
CA SER A 217 8.62 13.69 0.59
C SER A 217 7.74 12.50 0.17
N GLY A 218 7.99 11.89 -0.98
CA GLY A 218 7.22 10.78 -1.54
C GLY A 218 7.99 10.03 -2.63
N ALA A 219 7.47 8.86 -3.02
CA ALA A 219 8.12 7.97 -3.98
C ALA A 219 8.35 8.65 -5.35
N ARG A 220 7.37 9.36 -5.91
CA ARG A 220 7.51 10.07 -7.18
C ARG A 220 8.58 11.20 -7.10
N GLY A 221 8.72 11.85 -5.93
CA GLY A 221 9.80 12.81 -5.69
C GLY A 221 11.18 12.15 -5.83
N ALA A 222 11.38 11.00 -5.18
CA ALA A 222 12.61 10.22 -5.25
C ALA A 222 12.88 9.72 -6.69
N THR A 223 11.86 9.23 -7.40
CA THR A 223 11.97 8.86 -8.81
C THR A 223 12.43 10.05 -9.66
N ASN A 224 11.83 11.23 -9.48
CA ASN A 224 12.25 12.43 -10.23
C ASN A 224 13.67 12.89 -9.87
N THR A 225 14.06 12.78 -8.60
CA THR A 225 15.45 13.09 -8.16
C THR A 225 16.44 12.16 -8.87
N PHE A 226 16.13 10.86 -8.93
CA PHE A 226 16.97 9.91 -9.63
C PHE A 226 16.92 10.06 -11.15
N VAL A 227 15.74 10.05 -11.76
CA VAL A 227 15.56 10.02 -13.22
C VAL A 227 15.87 11.39 -13.87
N GLN A 228 15.24 12.47 -13.38
CA GLN A 228 15.28 13.77 -14.03
C GLN A 228 16.47 14.62 -13.57
N ARG A 229 16.74 14.64 -12.26
CA ARG A 229 17.86 15.42 -11.69
C ARG A 229 19.20 14.69 -11.79
N LYS A 230 19.16 13.39 -12.13
CA LYS A 230 20.36 12.53 -12.30
C LYS A 230 21.22 12.43 -11.04
N ILE A 231 20.60 12.50 -9.85
CA ILE A 231 21.26 12.35 -8.54
C ILE A 231 21.17 10.88 -8.11
N GLY A 232 22.25 10.35 -7.54
CA GLY A 232 22.33 8.99 -7.00
C GLY A 232 22.71 7.93 -8.05
N ASP A 233 23.17 6.81 -7.55
CA ASP A 233 23.59 5.64 -8.32
C ASP A 233 22.52 4.56 -8.38
N VAL A 234 21.71 4.45 -7.31
CA VAL A 234 20.64 3.48 -7.13
C VAL A 234 19.44 4.09 -6.46
N LEU A 235 18.23 3.83 -7.00
CA LEU A 235 16.97 4.20 -6.39
C LEU A 235 16.31 2.94 -5.80
N LEU A 236 15.97 2.97 -4.52
CA LEU A 236 15.05 2.00 -3.93
C LEU A 236 13.63 2.35 -4.37
N SER A 237 13.06 1.53 -5.22
CA SER A 237 11.84 1.86 -5.95
C SER A 237 10.77 0.80 -5.75
N TRP A 238 9.51 1.25 -5.77
CA TRP A 238 8.40 0.36 -6.08
C TRP A 238 8.64 -0.30 -7.45
N GLU A 239 8.33 -1.58 -7.56
CA GLU A 239 8.48 -2.34 -8.81
C GLU A 239 7.75 -1.66 -9.98
N ASN A 240 6.52 -1.20 -9.77
CA ASN A 240 5.77 -0.47 -10.81
C ASN A 240 6.41 0.88 -11.21
N GLU A 241 6.98 1.63 -10.27
CA GLU A 241 7.70 2.88 -10.58
C GLU A 241 8.99 2.60 -11.36
N ALA A 242 9.69 1.50 -11.02
CA ALA A 242 10.89 1.11 -11.75
C ALA A 242 10.56 0.74 -13.21
N PHE A 243 9.49 -0.03 -13.44
CA PHE A 243 9.01 -0.32 -14.79
C PHE A 243 8.56 0.94 -15.55
N LEU A 244 7.85 1.83 -14.88
CA LEU A 244 7.47 3.13 -15.46
C LEU A 244 8.71 3.92 -15.88
N ALA A 245 9.75 3.95 -15.03
CA ALA A 245 10.99 4.66 -15.32
C ALA A 245 11.69 4.12 -16.57
N ILE A 246 11.83 2.80 -16.72
CA ILE A 246 12.53 2.21 -17.87
C ILE A 246 11.71 2.24 -19.16
N ASN A 247 10.37 2.26 -19.09
CA ASN A 247 9.51 2.21 -20.28
C ASN A 247 9.08 3.60 -20.77
N GLU A 248 8.90 4.56 -19.84
CA GLU A 248 8.25 5.83 -20.17
C GLU A 248 9.06 7.08 -19.78
N LEU A 249 9.76 7.07 -18.63
CA LEU A 249 10.41 8.29 -18.11
C LEU A 249 11.86 8.46 -18.58
N GLY A 250 12.57 7.38 -18.84
CA GLY A 250 13.99 7.39 -19.24
C GLY A 250 14.32 6.10 -19.99
N LYS A 251 13.70 5.91 -21.14
CA LYS A 251 13.92 4.73 -21.98
C LYS A 251 15.41 4.59 -22.29
N ASP A 252 15.92 3.38 -22.05
CA ASP A 252 17.32 3.02 -22.27
C ASP A 252 18.35 3.71 -21.36
N GLU A 253 17.92 4.49 -20.33
CA GLU A 253 18.81 5.14 -19.37
C GLU A 253 19.02 4.35 -18.08
N PHE A 254 18.17 3.38 -17.80
CA PHE A 254 18.12 2.65 -16.53
C PHE A 254 17.96 1.14 -16.72
N GLU A 255 18.28 0.41 -15.65
CA GLU A 255 18.08 -1.03 -15.53
C GLU A 255 17.47 -1.36 -14.17
N ILE A 256 16.62 -2.40 -14.13
CA ILE A 256 16.09 -2.93 -12.88
C ILE A 256 17.01 -4.03 -12.39
N VAL A 257 17.42 -3.92 -11.13
CA VAL A 257 18.11 -5.00 -10.40
C VAL A 257 17.14 -5.54 -9.36
N VAL A 258 16.88 -6.84 -9.43
CA VAL A 258 16.01 -7.55 -8.51
C VAL A 258 16.87 -8.09 -7.37
N PRO A 259 16.64 -7.68 -6.11
CA PRO A 259 17.42 -8.16 -4.98
C PRO A 259 17.10 -9.62 -4.66
N SER A 260 17.96 -10.30 -3.90
CA SER A 260 17.78 -11.70 -3.49
C SER A 260 16.51 -11.94 -2.68
N VAL A 261 16.11 -10.98 -1.87
CA VAL A 261 14.88 -10.98 -1.07
C VAL A 261 14.33 -9.56 -1.00
N SER A 262 13.02 -9.42 -0.97
CA SER A 262 12.36 -8.13 -0.74
C SER A 262 11.11 -8.29 0.11
N ILE A 263 10.27 -7.26 0.17
CA ILE A 263 9.07 -7.25 1.00
C ILE A 263 7.81 -7.26 0.14
N LEU A 264 6.80 -8.04 0.54
CA LEU A 264 5.49 -8.02 -0.10
C LEU A 264 4.75 -6.76 0.34
N ALA A 265 4.60 -5.82 -0.57
CA ALA A 265 3.82 -4.62 -0.34
C ALA A 265 2.37 -4.85 -0.78
N GLU A 266 1.44 -4.65 0.16
CA GLU A 266 0.00 -4.86 0.00
C GLU A 266 -0.74 -3.53 0.17
N PRO A 267 -0.82 -2.67 -0.89
CA PRO A 267 -1.51 -1.39 -0.82
C PRO A 267 -3.03 -1.56 -0.66
N PRO A 268 -3.61 -1.15 0.47
CA PRO A 268 -5.01 -1.38 0.73
C PRO A 268 -5.91 -0.21 0.30
N VAL A 269 -7.21 -0.51 0.19
CA VAL A 269 -8.24 0.43 -0.20
C VAL A 269 -9.42 0.40 0.77
N THR A 270 -10.12 1.53 0.95
CA THR A 270 -11.37 1.57 1.73
C THR A 270 -12.27 2.72 1.32
N VAL A 271 -13.58 2.55 1.50
CA VAL A 271 -14.55 3.64 1.43
C VAL A 271 -14.46 4.47 2.72
N VAL A 272 -14.55 5.78 2.59
CA VAL A 272 -14.69 6.70 3.73
C VAL A 272 -16.17 6.88 4.03
N ASP A 273 -16.74 5.93 4.76
CA ASP A 273 -18.18 5.71 4.90
C ASP A 273 -18.97 6.98 5.24
N GLU A 274 -18.54 7.72 6.26
CA GLU A 274 -19.26 8.91 6.71
C GLU A 274 -19.22 10.04 5.69
N ASN A 275 -18.09 10.23 5.00
CA ASN A 275 -18.00 11.21 3.93
C ASN A 275 -18.85 10.81 2.73
N ALA A 276 -18.74 9.57 2.30
CA ALA A 276 -19.48 9.05 1.16
C ALA A 276 -21.00 9.06 1.40
N LYS A 277 -21.46 8.70 2.60
CA LYS A 277 -22.88 8.80 2.98
C LYS A 277 -23.39 10.25 2.98
N LYS A 278 -22.66 11.18 3.61
CA LYS A 278 -23.03 12.61 3.64
C LYS A 278 -23.06 13.25 2.27
N ARG A 279 -22.21 12.80 1.36
CA ARG A 279 -22.15 13.29 -0.02
C ARG A 279 -23.09 12.56 -0.97
N GLU A 280 -23.77 11.52 -0.50
CA GLU A 280 -24.60 10.62 -1.29
C GLU A 280 -23.80 10.03 -2.48
N THR A 281 -22.64 9.43 -2.14
CA THR A 281 -21.67 8.81 -3.06
C THR A 281 -21.26 7.41 -2.61
N TYR A 282 -21.97 6.82 -1.62
CA TYR A 282 -21.52 5.58 -0.97
C TYR A 282 -21.52 4.38 -1.94
N ASN A 283 -22.59 4.23 -2.73
CA ASN A 283 -22.70 3.10 -3.67
C ASN A 283 -21.65 3.18 -4.78
N VAL A 284 -21.50 4.36 -5.38
CA VAL A 284 -20.49 4.54 -6.43
C VAL A 284 -19.09 4.37 -5.87
N SER A 285 -18.82 4.82 -4.65
CA SER A 285 -17.53 4.66 -3.96
C SER A 285 -17.23 3.18 -3.70
N LYS A 286 -18.23 2.43 -3.20
CA LYS A 286 -18.10 0.98 -3.00
C LYS A 286 -17.88 0.25 -4.32
N ALA A 287 -18.72 0.51 -5.31
CA ALA A 287 -18.59 -0.09 -6.65
C ALA A 287 -17.23 0.25 -7.31
N TYR A 288 -16.73 1.48 -7.11
CA TYR A 288 -15.41 1.89 -7.57
C TYR A 288 -14.30 1.00 -7.01
N LEU A 289 -14.33 0.67 -5.72
CA LEU A 289 -13.32 -0.20 -5.12
C LEU A 289 -13.54 -1.68 -5.46
N GLU A 290 -14.79 -2.15 -5.56
CA GLU A 290 -15.10 -3.52 -6.00
C GLU A 290 -14.64 -3.79 -7.44
N TYR A 291 -14.75 -2.80 -8.32
CA TYR A 291 -14.32 -2.93 -9.71
C TYR A 291 -12.81 -3.13 -9.87
N LEU A 292 -11.99 -2.76 -8.87
CA LEU A 292 -10.56 -3.09 -8.84
C LEU A 292 -10.30 -4.61 -8.89
N TYR A 293 -11.21 -5.42 -8.34
CA TYR A 293 -11.12 -6.89 -8.33
C TYR A 293 -11.77 -7.56 -9.55
N SER A 294 -12.34 -6.76 -10.47
CA SER A 294 -12.91 -7.26 -11.73
C SER A 294 -11.82 -7.66 -12.72
N PRO A 295 -12.16 -8.46 -13.77
CA PRO A 295 -11.20 -8.76 -14.82
C PRO A 295 -10.56 -7.52 -15.46
N VAL A 296 -11.32 -6.42 -15.61
CA VAL A 296 -10.81 -5.15 -16.16
C VAL A 296 -9.84 -4.51 -15.18
N GLY A 297 -10.22 -4.39 -13.88
CA GLY A 297 -9.36 -3.83 -12.83
C GLY A 297 -8.04 -4.57 -12.69
N GLN A 298 -8.08 -5.91 -12.72
CA GLN A 298 -6.89 -6.75 -12.60
C GLN A 298 -5.96 -6.67 -13.83
N LYS A 299 -6.53 -6.61 -15.05
CA LYS A 299 -5.74 -6.37 -16.27
C LYS A 299 -5.09 -4.99 -16.28
N LEU A 300 -5.80 -3.98 -15.81
CA LEU A 300 -5.21 -2.64 -15.65
C LEU A 300 -4.10 -2.61 -14.60
N ALA A 301 -4.27 -3.33 -13.49
CA ALA A 301 -3.20 -3.46 -12.49
C ALA A 301 -1.93 -4.04 -13.14
N ALA A 302 -2.03 -5.15 -13.86
CA ALA A 302 -0.90 -5.75 -14.58
C ALA A 302 -0.31 -4.80 -15.65
N LYS A 303 -1.15 -4.14 -16.44
CA LYS A 303 -0.71 -3.14 -17.45
C LYS A 303 0.13 -2.02 -16.83
N HIS A 304 -0.20 -1.61 -15.62
CA HIS A 304 0.53 -0.58 -14.86
C HIS A 304 1.55 -1.16 -13.88
N TYR A 305 2.00 -2.39 -14.14
CA TYR A 305 3.09 -3.05 -13.42
C TYR A 305 2.82 -3.34 -11.95
N TYR A 306 1.54 -3.43 -11.55
CA TYR A 306 1.14 -3.98 -10.26
C TYR A 306 0.87 -5.48 -10.38
N ARG A 307 1.28 -6.26 -9.40
CA ARG A 307 1.00 -7.68 -9.31
C ARG A 307 -0.48 -7.88 -8.97
N PRO A 308 -1.30 -8.46 -9.86
CA PRO A 308 -2.74 -8.63 -9.62
C PRO A 308 -3.01 -9.52 -8.40
N ALA A 309 -4.02 -9.18 -7.61
CA ALA A 309 -4.49 -10.04 -6.53
C ALA A 309 -5.20 -11.31 -7.04
N LYS A 310 -5.70 -11.26 -8.28
CA LYS A 310 -6.37 -12.36 -8.99
C LYS A 310 -5.65 -12.65 -10.32
N PRO A 311 -4.45 -13.25 -10.27
CA PRO A 311 -3.64 -13.48 -11.47
C PRO A 311 -4.34 -14.37 -12.51
N GLU A 312 -5.29 -15.22 -12.10
CA GLU A 312 -6.12 -16.04 -12.99
C GLU A 312 -7.03 -15.23 -13.93
N LEU A 313 -7.26 -13.95 -13.63
CA LEU A 313 -8.05 -13.03 -14.49
C LEU A 313 -7.21 -12.28 -15.53
N VAL A 314 -5.89 -12.51 -15.54
CA VAL A 314 -4.94 -11.80 -16.39
C VAL A 314 -4.23 -12.78 -17.32
N ASN A 315 -3.82 -12.32 -18.51
CA ASN A 315 -3.05 -13.15 -19.43
C ASN A 315 -1.72 -13.56 -18.83
N GLN A 316 -1.31 -14.80 -19.00
CA GLN A 316 -0.05 -15.32 -18.49
C GLN A 316 1.17 -14.57 -19.05
N GLU A 317 1.08 -14.06 -20.30
CA GLU A 317 2.15 -13.25 -20.90
C GLU A 317 2.40 -11.94 -20.12
N ASP A 318 1.31 -11.28 -19.67
CA ASP A 318 1.41 -10.05 -18.90
C ASP A 318 2.01 -10.30 -17.50
N LEU A 319 1.90 -11.53 -16.97
CA LEU A 319 2.47 -11.92 -15.69
C LEU A 319 3.96 -12.27 -15.76
N LYS A 320 4.49 -12.64 -16.93
CA LYS A 320 5.93 -12.92 -17.12
C LYS A 320 6.83 -11.73 -16.88
N LEU A 321 6.28 -10.53 -16.92
CA LEU A 321 6.97 -9.29 -16.58
C LEU A 321 7.52 -9.31 -15.14
N PHE A 322 6.79 -9.92 -14.21
CA PHE A 322 7.13 -9.89 -12.79
C PHE A 322 8.19 -10.94 -12.46
N PRO A 323 9.37 -10.54 -11.99
CA PRO A 323 10.40 -11.48 -11.62
C PRO A 323 9.95 -12.39 -10.46
N ASN A 324 10.42 -13.62 -10.48
CA ASN A 324 10.31 -14.49 -9.31
C ASN A 324 11.29 -14.01 -8.24
N LEU A 325 10.78 -13.70 -7.06
CA LEU A 325 11.48 -13.02 -6.00
C LEU A 325 10.98 -13.54 -4.65
N GLU A 326 11.88 -13.81 -3.71
CA GLU A 326 11.51 -14.15 -2.35
C GLU A 326 10.96 -12.92 -1.64
N LEU A 327 9.70 -12.99 -1.19
CA LEU A 327 8.98 -11.89 -0.56
C LEU A 327 8.67 -12.19 0.90
N VAL A 328 9.11 -11.31 1.78
CA VAL A 328 8.82 -11.33 3.21
C VAL A 328 7.54 -10.53 3.48
N LYS A 329 6.67 -11.04 4.33
CA LYS A 329 5.48 -10.31 4.78
C LYS A 329 5.76 -9.53 6.07
N ILE A 330 5.01 -8.46 6.29
CA ILE A 330 5.11 -7.66 7.52
C ILE A 330 4.98 -8.53 8.77
N ASN A 331 4.00 -9.43 8.78
CA ASN A 331 3.74 -10.27 9.95
C ASN A 331 4.85 -11.30 10.23
N ASP A 332 5.64 -11.67 9.23
CA ASP A 332 6.70 -12.67 9.39
C ASP A 332 7.82 -12.14 10.32
N ILE A 333 8.17 -10.86 10.20
CA ILE A 333 9.29 -10.26 10.96
C ILE A 333 8.79 -9.26 12.01
N PHE A 334 7.85 -8.40 11.65
CA PHE A 334 7.47 -7.25 12.48
C PHE A 334 6.23 -7.52 13.36
N GLY A 335 5.51 -8.62 13.13
CA GLY A 335 4.28 -8.98 13.82
C GLY A 335 3.05 -8.22 13.34
N SER A 336 3.14 -6.90 13.18
CA SER A 336 2.07 -6.07 12.65
C SER A 336 2.63 -4.75 12.11
N TRP A 337 1.81 -4.03 11.33
CA TRP A 337 2.15 -2.66 10.94
C TRP A 337 2.23 -1.71 12.13
N GLN A 338 1.41 -1.91 13.17
CA GLN A 338 1.42 -1.08 14.38
C GLN A 338 2.75 -1.23 15.13
N GLU A 339 3.26 -2.46 15.23
CA GLU A 339 4.57 -2.70 15.85
C GLU A 339 5.71 -2.16 15.00
N ALA A 340 5.68 -2.39 13.67
CA ALA A 340 6.67 -1.83 12.76
C ALA A 340 6.72 -0.29 12.84
N GLN A 341 5.57 0.37 12.84
CA GLN A 341 5.47 1.82 12.94
C GLN A 341 6.03 2.32 14.27
N LYS A 342 5.57 1.74 15.38
CA LYS A 342 5.98 2.13 16.74
C LYS A 342 7.49 2.01 16.94
N ASN A 343 8.07 0.90 16.49
CA ASN A 343 9.49 0.62 16.76
C ASN A 343 10.42 1.36 15.81
N HIS A 344 10.00 1.62 14.57
CA HIS A 344 10.90 2.15 13.56
C HIS A 344 10.58 3.58 13.13
N PHE A 345 9.31 4.03 13.11
CA PHE A 345 8.92 5.26 12.42
C PHE A 345 8.22 6.31 13.29
N ASP A 346 7.69 5.95 14.47
CA ASP A 346 7.15 6.94 15.42
C ASP A 346 8.27 7.82 15.96
N ASP A 347 7.92 8.94 16.59
CA ASP A 347 8.89 9.86 17.17
C ASP A 347 9.74 9.13 18.23
N GLY A 348 11.05 9.20 18.06
CA GLY A 348 12.01 8.45 18.86
C GLY A 348 12.22 7.00 18.44
N GLY A 349 11.56 6.53 17.39
CA GLY A 349 11.80 5.21 16.79
C GLY A 349 13.18 5.10 16.14
N SER A 350 13.50 3.87 15.66
CA SER A 350 14.85 3.56 15.14
C SER A 350 15.28 4.48 14.00
N PHE A 351 14.35 4.93 13.14
CA PHE A 351 14.68 5.85 12.05
C PHE A 351 15.22 7.20 12.56
N ASP A 352 14.62 7.77 13.61
CA ASP A 352 15.09 9.04 14.20
C ASP A 352 16.47 8.91 14.83
N LEU A 353 16.85 7.71 15.28
CA LEU A 353 18.18 7.45 15.85
C LEU A 353 19.24 7.22 14.76
N ILE A 354 18.83 6.69 13.61
CA ILE A 354 19.70 6.38 12.47
C ILE A 354 20.01 7.63 11.64
N TYR A 355 19.00 8.43 11.35
CA TYR A 355 19.07 9.59 10.49
C TYR A 355 19.05 10.88 11.34
N LYS A 356 20.21 11.29 11.79
CA LYS A 356 20.43 12.53 12.57
C LYS A 356 21.19 13.54 11.77
#